data_073808b251dc0319ca76f0e5d4f51f88
#
_entry.id   073808b251dc0319ca76f0e5d4f51f88
#
_cell.length_a   1.000
_cell.length_b   1.000
_cell.length_c   1.000
_cell.angle_alpha   90.00
_cell.angle_beta   90.00
_cell.angle_gamma   90.00
#
_symmetry.space_group_name_H-M   'P 1'
#
loop_
_entity.id
_entity.type
_entity.pdbx_description
1 polymer ?
#
loop_
_entity_poly.entity_id
_entity_poly.type
_entity_poly.pdbx_seq_one_letter_code
_entity_poly.pdbx_strand_id
1 'polypeptide(L)'
;MPAIRLLPDLLINQIAAGEVIERPASALKELLENSLDAGATDITVQLESGGIKLLRIRDNGKGIAKDELKLALMRHATSKIASLDDLQSVASMGFRGEALASMAAVAQLTLSSRTQDDNHGWKVEAIDGQLSEPEPTNQAQGTTVEIRELYFNTPARRKFLKTEATEFAYCEEAFKRVALSRPDVAFSLQHNGKIIWQLSSSPRPLAGEGLGERVGALKRVAAVLGDAFGQAAVAVSRNAASLSLQGLAALPAYSRANRDAQYFFVNGRFVRDKVASHALRQAYQDILHHQRHPAFVLFLDIPPEQVDVNVHPAKSEVRFRESQGIHQFIFHSVQQALAIPAQAANQTPQQAATFVPMQQNMSLGIAQSNAAYQLWEAFSEKTNPPQSPLVMGEGYSSPDKGRLGGVEVFDSPFSNSHPDIPPLGFALAQLSGIYILAQNQHGLIVVDMHAAHERIVYEKLKSSLDAEKISTQPLLIPVSFYADTLDVATAESEHAALHQLGFDIAPLSPTTLAVRAMPALLKQSEAENAAREVLNELRDFGASRVLTERRNELLGTLACHAAVRANRILSVTEMNALLREMENTERSGQCNHGRPTWFQVTLKELDKMFMRGQ
;
A
#
# COMPACT_ATOMS: atom_id res chain seq x y z
N MET A 1 2.57 -15.30 45.91
CA MET A 1 2.58 -14.45 44.69
C MET A 1 3.68 -13.42 44.87
N PRO A 2 4.48 -13.07 43.86
CA PRO A 2 5.46 -12.01 44.01
C PRO A 2 4.75 -10.68 44.29
N ALA A 3 5.26 -9.90 45.23
CA ALA A 3 4.69 -8.61 45.61
C ALA A 3 4.91 -7.57 44.48
N ILE A 4 3.93 -6.69 44.26
CA ILE A 4 4.06 -5.54 43.35
C ILE A 4 5.18 -4.64 43.88
N ARG A 5 6.13 -4.25 43.02
CA ARG A 5 7.27 -3.38 43.36
C ARG A 5 7.43 -2.29 42.30
N LEU A 6 7.94 -1.13 42.74
CA LEU A 6 8.46 -0.14 41.79
C LEU A 6 9.73 -0.71 41.13
N LEU A 7 9.79 -0.61 39.81
CA LEU A 7 10.97 -1.02 39.05
C LEU A 7 12.07 0.05 39.17
N PRO A 8 13.36 -0.32 39.15
CA PRO A 8 14.46 0.62 39.04
C PRO A 8 14.36 1.44 37.73
N ASP A 9 14.74 2.72 37.77
CA ASP A 9 14.65 3.62 36.61
C ASP A 9 15.36 3.10 35.37
N LEU A 10 16.55 2.48 35.55
CA LEU A 10 17.27 1.86 34.43
C LEU A 10 16.46 0.76 33.75
N LEU A 11 15.79 -0.10 34.53
CA LEU A 11 14.96 -1.18 33.97
C LEU A 11 13.71 -0.61 33.27
N ILE A 12 13.09 0.42 33.85
CA ILE A 12 11.98 1.15 33.20
C ILE A 12 12.45 1.73 31.86
N ASN A 13 13.66 2.32 31.85
CA ASN A 13 14.27 2.88 30.65
C ASN A 13 14.57 1.81 29.60
N GLN A 14 15.08 0.66 30.00
CA GLN A 14 15.34 -0.46 29.11
C GLN A 14 14.04 -1.07 28.53
N ILE A 15 12.96 -1.14 29.30
CA ILE A 15 11.65 -1.60 28.80
C ILE A 15 11.11 -0.59 27.78
N ALA A 16 11.07 0.68 28.13
CA ALA A 16 10.60 1.73 27.22
C ALA A 16 11.47 1.87 25.95
N ALA A 17 12.79 1.74 26.10
CA ALA A 17 13.70 1.69 24.94
C ALA A 17 13.33 0.61 23.94
N GLY A 18 12.73 -0.48 24.43
CA GLY A 18 12.31 -1.56 23.55
C GLY A 18 11.05 -1.32 22.74
N GLU A 19 10.25 -0.40 23.16
CA GLU A 19 9.07 0.03 22.41
C GLU A 19 9.41 1.13 21.40
N VAL A 20 10.44 1.92 21.70
CA VAL A 20 10.85 3.08 20.87
C VAL A 20 11.98 2.70 19.89
N ILE A 21 12.96 1.92 20.36
CA ILE A 21 14.15 1.54 19.60
C ILE A 21 14.15 0.02 19.41
N GLU A 22 13.54 -0.43 18.35
CA GLU A 22 13.52 -1.87 18.01
C GLU A 22 14.82 -2.30 17.30
N ARG A 23 15.40 -1.41 16.53
CA ARG A 23 16.58 -1.65 15.67
C ARG A 23 17.36 -0.37 15.39
N PRO A 24 18.57 -0.45 14.80
CA PRO A 24 19.36 0.73 14.43
C PRO A 24 18.61 1.74 13.56
N ALA A 25 17.79 1.29 12.62
CA ALA A 25 16.99 2.15 11.75
C ALA A 25 15.97 3.02 12.52
N SER A 26 15.40 2.52 13.63
CA SER A 26 14.50 3.31 14.48
C SER A 26 15.26 4.43 15.18
N ALA A 27 16.46 4.15 15.73
CA ALA A 27 17.33 5.16 16.31
C ALA A 27 17.76 6.20 15.27
N LEU A 28 18.19 5.75 14.09
CA LEU A 28 18.58 6.61 12.96
C LEU A 28 17.44 7.57 12.59
N LYS A 29 16.23 7.07 12.44
CA LYS A 29 15.05 7.89 12.10
C LYS A 29 14.82 9.00 13.13
N GLU A 30 14.76 8.66 14.43
CA GLU A 30 14.51 9.66 15.48
C GLU A 30 15.63 10.72 15.53
N LEU A 31 16.90 10.33 15.32
CA LEU A 31 18.00 11.27 15.29
C LEU A 31 17.97 12.17 14.05
N LEU A 32 17.62 11.65 12.87
CA LEU A 32 17.43 12.47 11.67
C LEU A 32 16.29 13.49 11.86
N GLU A 33 15.17 13.06 12.44
CA GLU A 33 14.05 13.94 12.77
C GLU A 33 14.47 15.04 13.76
N ASN A 34 15.29 14.73 14.77
CA ASN A 34 15.82 15.71 15.71
C ASN A 34 16.74 16.73 15.03
N SER A 35 17.62 16.30 14.11
CA SER A 35 18.48 17.19 13.35
C SER A 35 17.68 18.15 12.46
N LEU A 36 16.61 17.66 11.83
CA LEU A 36 15.69 18.48 11.03
C LEU A 36 14.93 19.50 11.89
N ASP A 37 14.43 19.09 13.06
CA ASP A 37 13.77 19.97 14.02
C ASP A 37 14.72 21.04 14.61
N ALA A 38 16.06 20.76 14.63
CA ALA A 38 17.09 21.72 15.00
C ALA A 38 17.43 22.71 13.85
N GLY A 39 16.76 22.61 12.70
CA GLY A 39 16.97 23.48 11.55
C GLY A 39 18.26 23.18 10.77
N ALA A 40 18.75 21.95 10.82
CA ALA A 40 19.93 21.54 10.07
C ALA A 40 19.73 21.67 8.57
N THR A 41 20.77 22.13 7.88
CA THR A 41 20.85 22.20 6.41
C THR A 41 21.87 21.21 5.82
N ASP A 42 22.67 20.58 6.68
CA ASP A 42 23.64 19.54 6.32
C ASP A 42 23.64 18.45 7.40
N ILE A 43 23.40 17.20 7.01
CA ILE A 43 23.34 16.06 7.93
C ILE A 43 24.21 14.93 7.39
N THR A 44 25.19 14.50 8.20
CA THR A 44 26.08 13.38 7.88
C THR A 44 25.78 12.21 8.80
N VAL A 45 25.57 11.03 8.21
CA VAL A 45 25.33 9.75 8.89
C VAL A 45 26.52 8.82 8.66
N GLN A 46 27.03 8.21 9.71
CA GLN A 46 28.07 7.18 9.66
C GLN A 46 27.58 5.93 10.39
N LEU A 47 27.65 4.80 9.71
CA LEU A 47 27.25 3.49 10.24
C LEU A 47 28.40 2.50 10.15
N GLU A 48 28.59 1.68 11.20
CA GLU A 48 29.42 0.48 11.17
C GLU A 48 28.58 -0.73 11.57
N SER A 49 28.81 -1.85 10.88
CA SER A 49 28.06 -3.10 11.12
C SER A 49 26.53 -2.89 11.12
N GLY A 50 26.01 -2.21 10.07
CA GLY A 50 24.59 -1.93 9.94
C GLY A 50 24.03 -0.98 11.02
N GLY A 51 24.88 -0.20 11.70
CA GLY A 51 24.51 0.71 12.79
C GLY A 51 24.49 0.03 14.18
N ILE A 52 24.84 -1.24 14.28
CA ILE A 52 24.91 -1.97 15.56
C ILE A 52 26.16 -1.54 16.35
N LYS A 53 27.32 -1.51 15.67
CA LYS A 53 28.60 -1.16 16.31
C LYS A 53 28.78 0.34 16.47
N LEU A 54 28.42 1.10 15.42
CA LEU A 54 28.44 2.55 15.41
C LEU A 54 27.26 3.09 14.60
N LEU A 55 26.53 4.02 15.20
CA LEU A 55 25.61 4.93 14.54
C LEU A 55 25.96 6.33 14.99
N ARG A 56 26.45 7.17 14.08
CA ARG A 56 26.80 8.56 14.34
C ARG A 56 26.06 9.46 13.38
N ILE A 57 25.43 10.49 13.93
CA ILE A 57 24.81 11.56 13.16
C ILE A 57 25.44 12.88 13.57
N ARG A 58 25.81 13.67 12.58
CA ARG A 58 26.31 15.03 12.75
C ARG A 58 25.44 15.96 11.93
N ASP A 59 24.99 17.04 12.54
CA ASP A 59 24.25 18.11 11.91
C ASP A 59 24.90 19.48 12.16
N ASN A 60 24.49 20.47 11.37
CA ASN A 60 24.87 21.87 11.50
C ASN A 60 23.72 22.75 12.03
N GLY A 61 22.78 22.18 12.80
CA GLY A 61 21.63 22.88 13.34
C GLY A 61 22.00 23.89 14.45
N LYS A 62 20.99 24.37 15.16
CA LYS A 62 21.16 25.39 16.22
C LYS A 62 22.05 24.98 17.39
N GLY A 63 22.27 23.67 17.56
CA GLY A 63 23.00 23.13 18.71
C GLY A 63 22.16 23.07 20.00
N ILE A 64 22.78 22.56 21.06
CA ILE A 64 22.24 22.43 22.41
C ILE A 64 23.20 23.13 23.37
N ALA A 65 22.70 24.01 24.25
CA ALA A 65 23.50 24.71 25.21
C ALA A 65 24.08 23.75 26.27
N LYS A 66 25.23 24.12 26.86
CA LYS A 66 25.92 23.32 27.89
C LYS A 66 24.97 22.79 28.97
N ASP A 67 24.15 23.71 29.52
CA ASP A 67 23.28 23.43 30.66
C ASP A 67 22.11 22.53 30.31
N GLU A 68 21.76 22.42 29.00
CA GLU A 68 20.69 21.59 28.48
C GLU A 68 21.17 20.21 28.05
N LEU A 69 22.48 19.94 27.89
CA LEU A 69 23.01 18.67 27.38
C LEU A 69 22.60 17.47 28.24
N LYS A 70 22.71 17.58 29.56
CA LYS A 70 22.25 16.51 30.48
C LYS A 70 20.73 16.37 30.44
N LEU A 71 20.02 17.49 30.37
CA LEU A 71 18.56 17.49 30.30
C LEU A 71 18.05 16.80 29.05
N ALA A 72 18.72 16.99 27.90
CA ALA A 72 18.38 16.34 26.64
C ALA A 72 18.47 14.79 26.71
N LEU A 73 19.25 14.23 27.64
CA LEU A 73 19.38 12.80 27.89
C LEU A 73 18.45 12.28 29.00
N MET A 74 17.65 13.16 29.61
CA MET A 74 16.64 12.79 30.60
C MET A 74 15.28 12.49 29.94
N ARG A 75 14.48 11.66 30.59
CA ARG A 75 13.10 11.37 30.14
C ARG A 75 12.19 12.56 30.36
N HIS A 76 11.20 12.67 29.48
CA HIS A 76 10.17 13.73 29.54
C HIS A 76 10.73 15.15 29.41
N ALA A 77 11.98 15.29 28.95
CA ALA A 77 12.59 16.57 28.66
C ALA A 77 12.49 16.85 27.15
N THR A 78 11.73 17.89 26.80
CA THR A 78 11.53 18.30 25.40
C THR A 78 11.38 19.81 25.32
N SER A 79 11.94 20.40 24.27
CA SER A 79 11.73 21.82 23.92
C SER A 79 10.60 22.01 22.90
N LYS A 80 9.87 20.93 22.53
CA LYS A 80 8.98 20.93 21.36
C LYS A 80 7.50 21.06 21.70
N ILE A 81 7.10 20.72 22.94
CA ILE A 81 5.74 20.86 23.46
C ILE A 81 5.81 21.36 24.90
N ALA A 82 4.94 22.29 25.29
CA ALA A 82 4.79 22.78 26.63
C ALA A 82 3.34 22.70 27.15
N SER A 83 2.37 22.49 26.27
CA SER A 83 0.94 22.47 26.58
C SER A 83 0.22 21.29 25.89
N LEU A 84 -1.04 21.05 26.32
CA LEU A 84 -1.92 20.07 25.68
C LEU A 84 -2.31 20.51 24.26
N ASP A 85 -2.41 21.80 24.03
CA ASP A 85 -2.74 22.36 22.70
C ASP A 85 -1.59 22.14 21.71
N ASP A 86 -0.33 22.24 22.17
CA ASP A 86 0.84 21.89 21.36
C ASP A 86 0.82 20.40 20.96
N LEU A 87 0.31 19.53 21.84
CA LEU A 87 0.18 18.10 21.56
C LEU A 87 -0.90 17.79 20.52
N GLN A 88 -1.93 18.62 20.43
CA GLN A 88 -3.00 18.47 19.41
C GLN A 88 -2.60 19.03 18.06
N SER A 89 -1.70 20.02 18.04
CA SER A 89 -1.24 20.70 16.81
C SER A 89 0.25 20.48 16.51
N VAL A 90 0.75 19.24 16.74
CA VAL A 90 2.18 18.91 16.62
C VAL A 90 2.72 19.21 15.22
N ALA A 91 3.43 20.35 15.09
CA ALA A 91 4.15 20.75 13.89
C ALA A 91 5.56 20.14 13.81
N SER A 92 6.18 19.74 14.94
CA SER A 92 7.51 19.12 15.00
C SER A 92 7.46 17.62 14.71
N MET A 93 8.54 17.06 14.14
CA MET A 93 8.62 15.62 13.85
C MET A 93 8.75 14.77 15.12
N GLY A 94 9.40 15.25 16.17
CA GLY A 94 9.53 14.61 17.48
C GLY A 94 8.84 15.42 18.58
N PHE A 95 8.23 14.78 19.58
CA PHE A 95 7.57 15.50 20.68
C PHE A 95 7.64 14.80 22.05
N ARG A 96 7.99 13.50 22.12
CA ARG A 96 7.89 12.70 23.35
C ARG A 96 9.01 12.95 24.36
N GLY A 97 10.17 13.51 23.96
CA GLY A 97 11.30 13.75 24.86
C GLY A 97 11.92 12.47 25.46
N GLU A 98 11.81 11.32 24.78
CA GLU A 98 12.24 10.02 25.31
C GLU A 98 13.28 9.32 24.43
N ALA A 99 13.47 9.74 23.18
CA ALA A 99 14.31 9.02 22.24
C ALA A 99 15.78 8.93 22.68
N LEU A 100 16.40 10.05 23.02
CA LEU A 100 17.81 10.09 23.47
C LEU A 100 18.00 9.33 24.79
N ALA A 101 17.09 9.52 25.75
CA ALA A 101 17.12 8.79 27.03
C ALA A 101 16.99 7.26 26.83
N SER A 102 16.13 6.84 25.91
CA SER A 102 15.96 5.43 25.54
C SER A 102 17.20 4.86 24.86
N MET A 103 17.86 5.60 23.98
CA MET A 103 19.13 5.21 23.36
C MET A 103 20.24 5.07 24.37
N ALA A 104 20.36 6.05 25.30
CA ALA A 104 21.35 6.06 26.38
C ALA A 104 21.19 4.87 27.35
N ALA A 105 19.96 4.33 27.53
CA ALA A 105 19.71 3.19 28.40
C ALA A 105 20.16 1.85 27.81
N VAL A 106 20.31 1.74 26.48
CA VAL A 106 20.62 0.46 25.78
C VAL A 106 21.89 0.50 24.96
N ALA A 107 22.61 1.61 24.94
CA ALA A 107 23.84 1.80 24.18
C ALA A 107 24.81 2.73 24.92
N GLN A 108 26.06 2.76 24.48
CA GLN A 108 26.99 3.81 24.88
C GLN A 108 26.72 5.03 23.98
N LEU A 109 26.26 6.14 24.59
CA LEU A 109 25.89 7.33 23.85
C LEU A 109 26.82 8.49 24.21
N THR A 110 27.32 9.16 23.19
CA THR A 110 28.04 10.46 23.32
C THR A 110 27.26 11.54 22.60
N LEU A 111 26.87 12.57 23.32
CA LEU A 111 26.23 13.77 22.82
C LEU A 111 27.22 14.92 22.86
N SER A 112 27.59 15.45 21.70
CA SER A 112 28.45 16.63 21.57
C SER A 112 27.70 17.72 20.84
N SER A 113 27.73 18.94 21.37
CA SER A 113 27.00 20.04 20.74
C SER A 113 27.70 21.38 20.97
N ARG A 114 27.43 22.31 20.06
CA ARG A 114 27.85 23.69 20.14
C ARG A 114 26.78 24.60 19.57
N THR A 115 26.38 25.60 20.32
CA THR A 115 25.50 26.67 19.85
C THR A 115 26.30 27.74 19.10
N GLN A 116 25.63 28.64 18.41
CA GLN A 116 26.28 29.76 17.71
C GLN A 116 27.01 30.70 18.68
N ASP A 117 26.48 30.86 19.88
CA ASP A 117 26.99 31.82 20.90
C ASP A 117 28.16 31.23 21.72
N ASP A 118 28.35 29.90 21.67
CA ASP A 118 29.42 29.22 22.39
C ASP A 118 30.80 29.34 21.70
N ASN A 119 31.86 29.59 22.43
CA ASN A 119 33.21 29.63 21.91
C ASN A 119 33.75 28.23 21.58
N HIS A 120 33.31 27.19 22.23
CA HIS A 120 33.71 25.80 22.03
C HIS A 120 32.54 24.85 22.27
N GLY A 121 32.64 23.61 21.80
CA GLY A 121 31.61 22.60 22.02
C GLY A 121 31.70 21.97 23.40
N TRP A 122 30.62 21.32 23.78
CA TRP A 122 30.52 20.53 25.01
C TRP A 122 30.09 19.12 24.66
N LYS A 123 30.60 18.13 25.39
CA LYS A 123 30.17 16.72 25.27
C LYS A 123 29.70 16.17 26.62
N VAL A 124 28.75 15.25 26.58
CA VAL A 124 28.27 14.41 27.68
C VAL A 124 28.26 12.98 27.20
N GLU A 125 28.75 12.07 28.04
CA GLU A 125 28.72 10.63 27.78
C GLU A 125 27.67 9.97 28.68
N ALA A 126 26.95 8.99 28.12
CA ALA A 126 25.97 8.19 28.83
C ALA A 126 26.30 6.70 28.66
N ILE A 127 26.55 6.01 29.76
CA ILE A 127 26.83 4.56 29.78
C ILE A 127 26.00 3.95 30.92
N ASP A 128 25.21 2.93 30.60
CA ASP A 128 24.32 2.26 31.58
C ASP A 128 23.43 3.23 32.38
N GLY A 129 22.95 4.29 31.73
CA GLY A 129 22.10 5.30 32.35
C GLY A 129 22.85 6.31 33.26
N GLN A 130 24.17 6.20 33.38
CA GLN A 130 25.00 7.18 34.10
C GLN A 130 25.50 8.25 33.13
N LEU A 131 25.31 9.52 33.51
CA LEU A 131 25.71 10.68 32.71
C LEU A 131 27.02 11.26 33.27
N SER A 132 27.98 11.53 32.39
CA SER A 132 29.18 12.27 32.75
C SER A 132 28.87 13.76 32.99
N GLU A 133 29.80 14.49 33.63
CA GLU A 133 29.75 15.97 33.61
C GLU A 133 30.07 16.49 32.19
N PRO A 134 29.49 17.64 31.82
CA PRO A 134 29.81 18.28 30.52
C PRO A 134 31.30 18.64 30.42
N GLU A 135 31.99 18.10 29.44
CA GLU A 135 33.38 18.35 29.15
C GLU A 135 33.54 19.20 27.88
N PRO A 136 34.50 20.13 27.82
CA PRO A 136 34.77 20.87 26.59
C PRO A 136 35.29 19.96 25.48
N THR A 137 34.84 20.19 24.26
CA THR A 137 35.27 19.44 23.08
C THR A 137 35.41 20.31 21.84
N ASN A 138 36.17 19.84 20.87
CA ASN A 138 36.28 20.52 19.57
C ASN A 138 35.13 20.09 18.67
N GLN A 139 34.04 20.85 18.71
CA GLN A 139 32.83 20.63 17.93
C GLN A 139 32.51 21.88 17.11
N ALA A 140 32.22 21.73 15.83
CA ALA A 140 31.66 22.81 15.02
C ALA A 140 30.21 23.10 15.50
N GLN A 141 29.65 24.24 15.10
CA GLN A 141 28.22 24.54 15.37
C GLN A 141 27.34 23.37 14.91
N GLY A 142 26.34 23.04 15.74
CA GLY A 142 25.41 21.92 15.53
C GLY A 142 25.60 20.83 16.56
N THR A 143 25.06 19.64 16.27
CA THR A 143 25.06 18.51 17.19
C THR A 143 25.65 17.27 16.54
N THR A 144 26.38 16.49 17.33
CA THR A 144 26.83 15.14 16.99
C THR A 144 26.34 14.19 18.05
N VAL A 145 25.54 13.19 17.62
CA VAL A 145 25.11 12.07 18.46
C VAL A 145 25.81 10.82 17.96
N GLU A 146 26.54 10.17 18.85
CA GLU A 146 27.22 8.92 18.59
C GLU A 146 26.69 7.82 19.49
N ILE A 147 26.23 6.73 18.91
CA ILE A 147 25.74 5.54 19.59
C ILE A 147 26.67 4.40 19.25
N ARG A 148 27.25 3.77 20.27
CA ARG A 148 28.15 2.62 20.13
C ARG A 148 27.55 1.41 20.82
N GLU A 149 27.83 0.21 20.25
CA GLU A 149 27.48 -1.09 20.79
C GLU A 149 26.00 -1.18 21.21
N LEU A 150 25.10 -0.92 20.26
CA LEU A 150 23.65 -0.99 20.52
C LEU A 150 23.26 -2.33 21.14
N TYR A 151 22.51 -2.30 22.26
CA TYR A 151 22.08 -3.43 23.07
C TYR A 151 23.24 -4.20 23.77
N PHE A 152 24.36 -3.54 24.06
CA PHE A 152 25.48 -4.19 24.77
C PHE A 152 25.07 -4.73 26.16
N ASN A 153 24.17 -4.04 26.85
CA ASN A 153 23.66 -4.38 28.18
C ASN A 153 22.32 -5.13 28.16
N THR A 154 21.77 -5.44 26.99
CA THR A 154 20.51 -6.16 26.81
C THR A 154 20.67 -7.34 25.83
N PRO A 155 21.39 -8.42 26.24
CA PRO A 155 21.76 -9.51 25.33
C PRO A 155 20.56 -10.22 24.69
N ALA A 156 19.42 -10.30 25.39
CA ALA A 156 18.20 -10.87 24.86
C ALA A 156 17.72 -10.10 23.61
N ARG A 157 17.79 -8.77 23.62
CA ARG A 157 17.43 -7.92 22.46
C ARG A 157 18.47 -7.98 21.35
N ARG A 158 19.76 -8.01 21.71
CA ARG A 158 20.84 -8.13 20.73
C ARG A 158 20.67 -9.37 19.84
N LYS A 159 20.08 -10.46 20.34
CA LYS A 159 19.78 -11.68 19.56
C LYS A 159 18.70 -11.49 18.50
N PHE A 160 17.86 -10.48 18.60
CA PHE A 160 16.84 -10.15 17.59
C PHE A 160 17.37 -9.25 16.46
N LEU A 161 18.56 -8.71 16.60
CA LEU A 161 19.21 -8.00 15.49
C LEU A 161 19.54 -8.98 14.37
N LYS A 162 19.34 -8.53 13.15
CA LYS A 162 19.57 -9.32 11.94
C LYS A 162 21.04 -9.22 11.49
N THR A 163 21.32 -9.76 10.31
CA THR A 163 22.64 -9.63 9.72
C THR A 163 22.97 -8.16 9.46
N GLU A 164 24.26 -7.83 9.42
CA GLU A 164 24.74 -6.48 9.12
C GLU A 164 24.13 -5.89 7.85
N ALA A 165 24.07 -6.69 6.77
CA ALA A 165 23.49 -6.27 5.50
C ALA A 165 22.01 -5.91 5.62
N THR A 166 21.27 -6.67 6.43
CA THR A 166 19.86 -6.44 6.70
C THR A 166 19.61 -5.16 7.51
N GLU A 167 20.35 -4.99 8.60
CA GLU A 167 20.20 -3.79 9.45
C GLU A 167 20.64 -2.54 8.68
N PHE A 168 21.68 -2.66 7.84
CA PHE A 168 22.08 -1.57 6.95
C PHE A 168 20.96 -1.22 5.95
N ALA A 169 20.31 -2.21 5.32
CA ALA A 169 19.23 -1.96 4.37
C ALA A 169 18.04 -1.23 5.02
N TYR A 170 17.69 -1.59 6.27
CA TYR A 170 16.68 -0.84 7.02
C TYR A 170 17.10 0.61 7.32
N CYS A 171 18.37 0.81 7.70
CA CYS A 171 18.92 2.15 7.91
C CYS A 171 18.93 2.99 6.63
N GLU A 172 19.33 2.39 5.52
CA GLU A 172 19.35 3.03 4.20
C GLU A 172 17.94 3.46 3.78
N GLU A 173 16.94 2.61 3.98
CA GLU A 173 15.55 2.94 3.66
C GLU A 173 15.01 4.06 4.55
N ALA A 174 15.31 4.06 5.87
CA ALA A 174 14.96 5.15 6.77
C ALA A 174 15.61 6.47 6.34
N PHE A 175 16.89 6.42 5.94
CA PHE A 175 17.62 7.55 5.41
C PHE A 175 16.99 8.11 4.12
N LYS A 176 16.65 7.24 3.15
CA LYS A 176 15.99 7.63 1.89
C LYS A 176 14.67 8.34 2.13
N ARG A 177 13.84 7.82 3.03
CA ARG A 177 12.54 8.43 3.39
C ARG A 177 12.71 9.85 3.91
N VAL A 178 13.63 10.05 4.83
CA VAL A 178 13.90 11.39 5.39
C VAL A 178 14.53 12.30 4.34
N ALA A 179 15.50 11.83 3.55
CA ALA A 179 16.15 12.60 2.50
C ALA A 179 15.20 13.04 1.38
N LEU A 180 14.19 12.21 1.04
CA LEU A 180 13.15 12.56 0.06
C LEU A 180 12.19 13.62 0.61
N SER A 181 11.89 13.61 1.92
CA SER A 181 10.98 14.59 2.53
C SER A 181 11.59 16.00 2.64
N ARG A 182 12.91 16.12 2.58
CA ARG A 182 13.64 17.39 2.77
C ARG A 182 14.69 17.61 1.69
N PRO A 183 14.28 17.94 0.47
CA PRO A 183 15.21 18.23 -0.64
C PRO A 183 16.09 19.47 -0.39
N ASP A 184 15.66 20.36 0.50
CA ASP A 184 16.36 21.57 0.93
C ASP A 184 17.57 21.29 1.84
N VAL A 185 17.73 20.08 2.35
CA VAL A 185 18.82 19.67 3.25
C VAL A 185 19.82 18.78 2.50
N ALA A 186 21.11 19.00 2.69
CA ALA A 186 22.15 18.09 2.23
C ALA A 186 22.25 16.87 3.13
N PHE A 187 22.38 15.68 2.54
CA PHE A 187 22.52 14.43 3.29
C PHE A 187 23.69 13.60 2.79
N SER A 188 24.44 13.01 3.72
CA SER A 188 25.49 12.05 3.42
C SER A 188 25.33 10.81 4.27
N LEU A 189 25.45 9.62 3.67
CA LEU A 189 25.44 8.34 4.37
C LEU A 189 26.71 7.56 4.05
N GLN A 190 27.43 7.18 5.09
CA GLN A 190 28.61 6.32 5.02
C GLN A 190 28.36 5.01 5.75
N HIS A 191 28.81 3.91 5.18
CA HIS A 191 28.77 2.59 5.81
C HIS A 191 30.15 1.93 5.71
N ASN A 192 30.70 1.51 6.87
CA ASN A 192 32.02 0.88 6.98
C ASN A 192 33.12 1.70 6.25
N GLY A 193 33.11 3.02 6.43
CA GLY A 193 34.08 3.94 5.82
C GLY A 193 33.84 4.27 4.33
N LYS A 194 32.84 3.67 3.67
CA LYS A 194 32.49 3.97 2.28
C LYS A 194 31.29 4.91 2.22
N ILE A 195 31.36 5.92 1.37
CA ILE A 195 30.22 6.80 1.06
C ILE A 195 29.26 6.01 0.17
N ILE A 196 28.03 5.82 0.65
CA ILE A 196 26.94 5.15 -0.08
C ILE A 196 26.04 6.20 -0.75
N TRP A 197 25.70 7.26 -0.02
CA TRP A 197 24.86 8.34 -0.52
C TRP A 197 25.51 9.69 -0.27
N GLN A 198 25.45 10.56 -1.30
CA GLN A 198 25.82 11.96 -1.24
C GLN A 198 24.77 12.77 -1.96
N LEU A 199 23.89 13.43 -1.21
CA LEU A 199 22.72 14.13 -1.71
C LEU A 199 22.85 15.63 -1.42
N SER A 200 23.09 16.44 -2.44
CA SER A 200 23.22 17.89 -2.31
C SER A 200 21.87 18.55 -2.02
N SER A 201 21.86 19.62 -1.22
CA SER A 201 20.66 20.44 -1.01
C SER A 201 20.23 21.11 -2.31
N SER A 202 18.93 21.22 -2.49
CA SER A 202 18.35 22.07 -3.53
C SER A 202 17.72 23.29 -2.86
N PRO A 203 17.97 24.52 -3.35
CA PRO A 203 17.41 25.72 -2.75
C PRO A 203 15.88 25.59 -2.61
N ARG A 204 15.36 25.97 -1.45
CA ARG A 204 13.92 26.11 -1.25
C ARG A 204 13.47 27.35 -2.03
N PRO A 205 12.51 27.24 -2.95
CA PRO A 205 12.01 28.40 -3.67
C PRO A 205 11.33 29.38 -2.70
N LEU A 206 11.52 30.66 -2.94
CA LEU A 206 10.73 31.70 -2.30
C LEU A 206 9.27 31.56 -2.75
N ALA A 207 8.34 31.76 -1.83
CA ALA A 207 6.90 31.63 -2.09
C ALA A 207 6.49 32.47 -3.32
N GLY A 208 6.07 31.79 -4.41
CA GLY A 208 5.65 32.43 -5.66
C GLY A 208 6.34 31.92 -6.93
N GLU A 209 7.45 31.20 -6.86
CA GLU A 209 8.21 30.71 -8.03
C GLU A 209 8.01 29.20 -8.25
N GLY A 210 6.92 28.85 -8.92
CA GLY A 210 6.50 27.43 -9.12
C GLY A 210 7.40 26.56 -10.02
N LEU A 211 8.46 27.08 -10.62
CA LEU A 211 9.39 26.33 -11.51
C LEU A 211 10.65 25.81 -10.77
N GLY A 212 11.15 26.52 -9.79
CA GLY A 212 12.37 26.15 -9.05
C GLY A 212 12.18 24.95 -8.11
N GLU A 213 11.01 24.83 -7.47
CA GLU A 213 10.63 23.68 -6.59
C GLU A 213 10.66 22.36 -7.35
N ARG A 214 10.13 22.36 -8.57
CA ARG A 214 10.08 21.16 -9.41
C ARG A 214 11.46 20.62 -9.76
N VAL A 215 12.43 21.50 -10.08
CA VAL A 215 13.78 21.08 -10.49
C VAL A 215 14.56 20.49 -9.31
N GLY A 216 14.44 21.06 -8.12
CA GLY A 216 15.16 20.59 -6.92
C GLY A 216 14.62 19.25 -6.41
N ALA A 217 13.31 19.11 -6.29
CA ALA A 217 12.66 17.88 -5.91
C ALA A 217 12.88 16.76 -6.94
N LEU A 218 12.80 17.07 -8.24
CA LEU A 218 13.09 16.14 -9.32
C LEU A 218 14.53 15.59 -9.25
N LYS A 219 15.52 16.45 -9.03
CA LYS A 219 16.93 16.03 -8.88
C LYS A 219 17.12 15.09 -7.69
N ARG A 220 16.52 15.41 -6.54
CA ARG A 220 16.57 14.57 -5.35
C ARG A 220 15.91 13.21 -5.59
N VAL A 221 14.72 13.19 -6.19
CA VAL A 221 14.00 11.96 -6.51
C VAL A 221 14.76 11.12 -7.53
N ALA A 222 15.32 11.73 -8.59
CA ALA A 222 16.16 11.04 -9.57
C ALA A 222 17.44 10.47 -8.93
N ALA A 223 18.06 11.19 -8.00
CA ALA A 223 19.22 10.69 -7.27
C ALA A 223 18.90 9.46 -6.40
N VAL A 224 17.68 9.37 -5.83
CA VAL A 224 17.26 8.27 -4.94
C VAL A 224 16.63 7.12 -5.70
N LEU A 225 15.74 7.38 -6.68
CA LEU A 225 14.99 6.36 -7.43
C LEU A 225 15.61 6.02 -8.81
N GLY A 226 16.64 6.75 -9.21
CA GLY A 226 17.31 6.59 -10.50
C GLY A 226 16.71 7.45 -11.62
N ASP A 227 17.56 7.74 -12.63
CA ASP A 227 17.18 8.60 -13.76
C ASP A 227 16.01 8.03 -14.58
N ALA A 228 15.90 6.72 -14.67
CA ALA A 228 14.78 6.04 -15.37
C ALA A 228 13.42 6.39 -14.76
N PHE A 229 13.33 6.54 -13.44
CA PHE A 229 12.11 7.04 -12.78
C PHE A 229 11.83 8.49 -13.19
N GLY A 230 12.86 9.35 -13.12
CA GLY A 230 12.73 10.77 -13.46
C GLY A 230 12.23 11.01 -14.89
N GLN A 231 12.68 10.17 -15.85
CA GLN A 231 12.26 10.24 -17.26
C GLN A 231 10.82 9.74 -17.49
N ALA A 232 10.38 8.79 -16.68
CA ALA A 232 9.06 8.16 -16.80
C ALA A 232 8.01 8.78 -15.86
N ALA A 233 8.35 9.75 -15.03
CA ALA A 233 7.44 10.33 -14.05
C ALA A 233 6.75 11.58 -14.59
N VAL A 234 5.46 11.73 -14.25
CA VAL A 234 4.66 12.94 -14.48
C VAL A 234 4.50 13.69 -13.18
N ALA A 235 4.44 15.02 -13.27
CA ALA A 235 4.21 15.87 -12.11
C ALA A 235 2.74 15.83 -11.71
N VAL A 236 2.49 15.57 -10.43
CA VAL A 236 1.19 15.71 -9.78
C VAL A 236 1.21 17.05 -9.04
N SER A 237 0.27 17.94 -9.30
CA SER A 237 0.13 19.21 -8.58
C SER A 237 -1.34 19.61 -8.57
N ARG A 238 -1.98 19.54 -7.42
CA ARG A 238 -3.37 19.94 -7.24
C ARG A 238 -3.58 20.57 -5.87
N ASN A 239 -4.29 21.68 -5.88
CA ASN A 239 -4.74 22.38 -4.68
C ASN A 239 -6.27 22.39 -4.67
N ALA A 240 -6.88 22.05 -3.54
CA ALA A 240 -8.32 22.12 -3.35
C ALA A 240 -8.62 22.53 -1.90
N ALA A 241 -9.25 23.68 -1.72
CA ALA A 241 -9.53 24.28 -0.41
C ALA A 241 -8.26 24.34 0.46
N SER A 242 -8.21 23.53 1.53
CA SER A 242 -7.08 23.47 2.45
C SER A 242 -6.11 22.32 2.17
N LEU A 243 -6.32 21.56 1.08
CA LEU A 243 -5.49 20.40 0.73
C LEU A 243 -4.57 20.74 -0.44
N SER A 244 -3.33 20.29 -0.36
CA SER A 244 -2.37 20.36 -1.47
C SER A 244 -1.73 18.99 -1.68
N LEU A 245 -1.77 18.48 -2.92
CA LEU A 245 -1.07 17.25 -3.30
C LEU A 245 -0.05 17.60 -4.38
N GLN A 246 1.22 17.35 -4.09
CA GLN A 246 2.33 17.63 -5.00
C GLN A 246 3.25 16.42 -5.09
N GLY A 247 4.02 16.32 -6.19
CA GLY A 247 5.06 15.30 -6.35
C GLY A 247 5.11 14.70 -7.74
N LEU A 248 5.53 13.44 -7.79
CA LEU A 248 5.79 12.69 -9.03
C LEU A 248 5.09 11.34 -8.98
N ALA A 249 4.45 10.98 -10.08
CA ALA A 249 3.84 9.67 -10.28
C ALA A 249 4.40 9.06 -11.58
N ALA A 250 4.90 7.83 -11.53
CA ALA A 250 5.46 7.20 -12.72
C ALA A 250 4.39 6.80 -13.72
N LEU A 251 4.68 6.93 -15.01
CA LEU A 251 3.85 6.36 -16.07
C LEU A 251 3.86 4.82 -15.97
N PRO A 252 2.81 4.14 -16.46
CA PRO A 252 2.69 2.68 -16.39
C PRO A 252 3.89 1.91 -16.93
N ALA A 253 4.60 2.46 -17.91
CA ALA A 253 5.81 1.89 -18.48
C ALA A 253 6.93 1.67 -17.44
N TYR A 254 6.98 2.50 -16.38
CA TYR A 254 7.91 2.38 -15.26
C TYR A 254 7.26 1.76 -14.04
N SER A 255 6.52 0.71 -14.18
CA SER A 255 5.95 -0.01 -13.04
C SER A 255 6.94 -1.01 -12.44
N ARG A 256 6.82 -1.28 -11.14
CA ARG A 256 7.69 -2.18 -10.39
C ARG A 256 7.01 -3.49 -10.06
N ALA A 257 7.78 -4.56 -9.87
CA ALA A 257 7.26 -5.81 -9.33
C ALA A 257 7.00 -5.71 -7.82
N ASN A 258 7.68 -4.79 -7.12
CA ASN A 258 7.61 -4.56 -5.68
C ASN A 258 7.09 -3.16 -5.39
N ARG A 259 6.74 -2.89 -4.12
CA ARG A 259 6.33 -1.56 -3.60
C ARG A 259 7.52 -0.74 -3.09
N ASP A 260 8.73 -1.04 -3.52
CA ASP A 260 9.99 -0.43 -3.09
C ASP A 260 10.15 1.05 -3.49
N ALA A 261 9.36 1.52 -4.47
CA ALA A 261 9.39 2.88 -4.97
C ALA A 261 8.10 3.68 -4.68
N GLN A 262 7.45 3.40 -3.55
CA GLN A 262 6.21 4.06 -3.13
C GLN A 262 6.45 4.94 -1.91
N TYR A 263 6.55 6.24 -2.12
CA TYR A 263 6.80 7.22 -1.07
C TYR A 263 5.64 8.21 -0.99
N PHE A 264 4.89 8.14 0.11
CA PHE A 264 3.78 9.06 0.39
C PHE A 264 4.07 9.81 1.69
N PHE A 265 3.97 11.13 1.62
CA PHE A 265 4.24 11.99 2.75
C PHE A 265 3.00 12.79 3.12
N VAL A 266 2.72 12.94 4.41
CA VAL A 266 1.67 13.81 4.96
C VAL A 266 2.35 14.83 5.87
N ASN A 267 2.21 16.11 5.54
CA ASN A 267 2.86 17.21 6.28
C ASN A 267 4.37 16.96 6.49
N GLY A 268 5.07 16.47 5.45
CA GLY A 268 6.49 16.15 5.46
C GLY A 268 6.86 14.83 6.14
N ARG A 269 5.92 14.06 6.69
CA ARG A 269 6.16 12.75 7.31
C ARG A 269 5.87 11.63 6.33
N PHE A 270 6.78 10.66 6.22
CA PHE A 270 6.51 9.42 5.50
C PHE A 270 5.42 8.62 6.20
N VAL A 271 4.38 8.25 5.46
CA VAL A 271 3.26 7.45 5.98
C VAL A 271 2.92 6.30 5.03
N ARG A 272 2.45 5.21 5.63
CA ARG A 272 1.86 4.07 4.94
C ARG A 272 0.40 3.98 5.33
N ASP A 273 -0.42 4.76 4.67
CA ASP A 273 -1.84 4.86 4.94
C ASP A 273 -2.66 4.06 3.91
N LYS A 274 -3.73 3.41 4.40
CA LYS A 274 -4.61 2.57 3.59
C LYS A 274 -5.44 3.38 2.61
N VAL A 275 -5.92 4.54 3.03
CA VAL A 275 -6.78 5.42 2.22
C VAL A 275 -5.97 5.94 1.04
N ALA A 276 -4.76 6.44 1.29
CA ALA A 276 -3.84 6.90 0.25
C ALA A 276 -3.43 5.75 -0.69
N SER A 277 -3.05 4.59 -0.11
CA SER A 277 -2.64 3.41 -0.91
C SER A 277 -3.78 2.90 -1.79
N HIS A 278 -5.02 2.89 -1.27
CA HIS A 278 -6.19 2.46 -2.04
C HIS A 278 -6.52 3.46 -3.16
N ALA A 279 -6.52 4.76 -2.87
CA ALA A 279 -6.75 5.81 -3.86
C ALA A 279 -5.73 5.76 -5.01
N LEU A 280 -4.44 5.59 -4.67
CA LEU A 280 -3.37 5.45 -5.64
C LEU A 280 -3.51 4.18 -6.48
N ARG A 281 -3.79 3.03 -5.86
CA ARG A 281 -4.03 1.77 -6.58
C ARG A 281 -5.20 1.92 -7.55
N GLN A 282 -6.30 2.54 -7.13
CA GLN A 282 -7.46 2.78 -7.97
C GLN A 282 -7.15 3.73 -9.15
N ALA A 283 -6.35 4.78 -8.94
CA ALA A 283 -5.94 5.69 -10.00
C ALA A 283 -5.12 5.01 -11.11
N TYR A 284 -4.45 3.91 -10.80
CA TYR A 284 -3.68 3.12 -11.74
C TYR A 284 -4.39 1.86 -12.25
N GLN A 285 -5.60 1.54 -11.74
CA GLN A 285 -6.27 0.25 -11.97
C GLN A 285 -6.51 -0.04 -13.45
N ASP A 286 -6.87 0.96 -14.24
CA ASP A 286 -7.19 0.78 -15.66
C ASP A 286 -5.96 0.77 -16.57
N ILE A 287 -4.80 1.18 -16.06
CA ILE A 287 -3.58 1.41 -16.86
C ILE A 287 -2.38 0.55 -16.44
N LEU A 288 -2.45 -0.10 -15.27
CA LEU A 288 -1.44 -1.07 -14.83
C LEU A 288 -1.99 -2.50 -14.88
N HIS A 289 -1.19 -3.42 -15.42
CA HIS A 289 -1.48 -4.85 -15.28
C HIS A 289 -1.47 -5.25 -13.81
N HIS A 290 -2.36 -6.14 -13.40
CA HIS A 290 -2.64 -6.53 -12.00
C HIS A 290 -1.42 -7.01 -11.18
N GLN A 291 -0.30 -7.28 -11.82
CA GLN A 291 0.93 -7.80 -11.20
C GLN A 291 2.02 -6.73 -11.00
N ARG A 292 1.72 -5.47 -11.27
CA ARG A 292 2.72 -4.40 -11.15
C ARG A 292 2.25 -3.28 -10.26
N HIS A 293 3.20 -2.69 -9.57
CA HIS A 293 2.97 -1.60 -8.62
C HIS A 293 3.41 -0.27 -9.21
N PRO A 294 2.62 0.80 -9.00
CA PRO A 294 3.04 2.13 -9.39
C PRO A 294 4.23 2.59 -8.54
N ALA A 295 5.13 3.37 -9.13
CA ALA A 295 6.16 4.08 -8.40
C ALA A 295 5.75 5.56 -8.28
N PHE A 296 5.92 6.15 -7.11
CA PHE A 296 5.56 7.55 -6.86
C PHE A 296 6.30 8.14 -5.66
N VAL A 297 6.44 9.46 -5.68
CA VAL A 297 6.86 10.28 -4.54
C VAL A 297 5.85 11.42 -4.43
N LEU A 298 4.96 11.37 -3.46
CA LEU A 298 3.84 12.31 -3.32
C LEU A 298 3.82 12.94 -1.93
N PHE A 299 3.50 14.21 -1.87
CA PHE A 299 3.40 15.03 -0.66
C PHE A 299 1.99 15.57 -0.54
N LEU A 300 1.31 15.23 0.52
CA LEU A 300 -0.01 15.74 0.89
C LEU A 300 0.16 16.71 2.05
N ASP A 301 -0.17 17.98 1.81
CA ASP A 301 -0.30 18.97 2.89
C ASP A 301 -1.76 19.11 3.26
N ILE A 302 -2.04 18.99 4.54
CA ILE A 302 -3.38 18.97 5.15
C ILE A 302 -3.35 19.74 6.48
N PRO A 303 -4.39 20.49 6.83
CA PRO A 303 -4.47 21.13 8.15
C PRO A 303 -4.27 20.11 9.28
N PRO A 304 -3.44 20.41 10.29
CA PRO A 304 -3.15 19.48 11.38
C PRO A 304 -4.40 18.94 12.09
N GLU A 305 -5.47 19.74 12.16
CA GLU A 305 -6.73 19.38 12.82
C GLU A 305 -7.51 18.29 12.06
N GLN A 306 -7.16 18.03 10.80
CA GLN A 306 -7.83 17.03 9.92
C GLN A 306 -7.10 15.70 9.90
N VAL A 307 -5.93 15.59 10.55
CA VAL A 307 -5.14 14.36 10.57
C VAL A 307 -4.62 14.08 11.97
N ASP A 308 -4.92 12.87 12.47
CA ASP A 308 -4.30 12.36 13.70
C ASP A 308 -3.05 11.55 13.32
N VAL A 309 -1.89 12.00 13.77
CA VAL A 309 -0.57 11.37 13.55
C VAL A 309 -0.12 10.52 14.74
N ASN A 310 -0.86 10.53 15.85
CA ASN A 310 -0.52 9.77 17.06
C ASN A 310 -1.22 8.41 17.13
N VAL A 311 -1.37 7.76 16.01
CA VAL A 311 -2.06 6.46 15.90
C VAL A 311 -1.14 5.29 16.22
N HIS A 312 0.16 5.42 15.93
CA HIS A 312 1.14 4.33 16.07
C HIS A 312 2.45 4.81 16.71
N PRO A 313 3.14 4.00 17.55
CA PRO A 313 4.43 4.36 18.15
C PRO A 313 5.49 4.79 17.13
N ALA A 314 5.61 4.09 15.99
CA ALA A 314 6.53 4.42 14.91
C ALA A 314 6.05 5.59 14.02
N LYS A 315 4.87 6.16 14.28
CA LYS A 315 4.29 7.29 13.53
C LYS A 315 4.18 7.06 12.02
N SER A 316 4.12 5.79 11.59
CA SER A 316 4.04 5.41 10.17
C SER A 316 2.62 5.39 9.61
N GLU A 317 1.61 5.46 10.49
CA GLU A 317 0.20 5.51 10.11
C GLU A 317 -0.43 6.80 10.61
N VAL A 318 -1.38 7.29 9.86
CA VAL A 318 -2.19 8.46 10.19
C VAL A 318 -3.67 8.10 10.12
N ARG A 319 -4.51 8.87 10.78
CA ARG A 319 -5.95 8.75 10.67
C ARG A 319 -6.52 10.06 10.15
N PHE A 320 -7.08 10.04 8.95
CA PHE A 320 -7.77 11.19 8.40
C PHE A 320 -9.18 11.32 8.96
N ARG A 321 -9.56 12.55 9.31
CA ARG A 321 -10.91 12.84 9.83
C ARG A 321 -11.98 12.59 8.75
N GLU A 322 -11.69 12.96 7.49
CA GLU A 322 -12.56 12.77 6.33
C GLU A 322 -11.90 11.86 5.29
N SER A 323 -11.78 10.57 5.62
CA SER A 323 -11.07 9.58 4.80
C SER A 323 -11.60 9.49 3.36
N GLN A 324 -12.91 9.63 3.14
CA GLN A 324 -13.51 9.56 1.81
C GLN A 324 -13.16 10.77 0.94
N GLY A 325 -13.16 11.98 1.52
CA GLY A 325 -12.76 13.21 0.80
C GLY A 325 -11.28 13.16 0.39
N ILE A 326 -10.41 12.72 1.30
CA ILE A 326 -8.98 12.53 1.03
C ILE A 326 -8.75 11.48 -0.05
N HIS A 327 -9.45 10.34 0.02
CA HIS A 327 -9.38 9.30 -1.00
C HIS A 327 -9.71 9.85 -2.40
N GLN A 328 -10.85 10.53 -2.54
CA GLN A 328 -11.28 11.11 -3.82
C GLN A 328 -10.30 12.18 -4.31
N PHE A 329 -9.80 13.02 -3.41
CA PHE A 329 -8.83 14.06 -3.76
C PHE A 329 -7.54 13.47 -4.33
N ILE A 330 -6.96 12.46 -3.68
CA ILE A 330 -5.75 11.76 -4.16
C ILE A 330 -6.04 11.06 -5.49
N PHE A 331 -7.13 10.28 -5.56
CA PHE A 331 -7.52 9.54 -6.75
C PHE A 331 -7.63 10.44 -7.99
N HIS A 332 -8.44 11.50 -7.91
CA HIS A 332 -8.63 12.39 -9.05
C HIS A 332 -7.39 13.20 -9.41
N SER A 333 -6.57 13.56 -8.42
CA SER A 333 -5.32 14.30 -8.66
C SER A 333 -4.33 13.48 -9.48
N VAL A 334 -4.16 12.21 -9.12
CA VAL A 334 -3.24 11.31 -9.81
C VAL A 334 -3.81 10.86 -11.15
N GLN A 335 -5.10 10.53 -11.22
CA GLN A 335 -5.77 10.16 -12.48
C GLN A 335 -5.66 11.29 -13.52
N GLN A 336 -5.87 12.54 -13.12
CA GLN A 336 -5.73 13.70 -14.01
C GLN A 336 -4.29 13.87 -14.50
N ALA A 337 -3.29 13.68 -13.62
CA ALA A 337 -1.88 13.77 -14.00
C ALA A 337 -1.48 12.67 -15.00
N LEU A 338 -1.99 11.46 -14.83
CA LEU A 338 -1.73 10.32 -15.72
C LEU A 338 -2.48 10.40 -17.06
N ALA A 339 -3.58 11.18 -17.15
CA ALA A 339 -4.34 11.38 -18.38
C ALA A 339 -3.66 12.34 -19.37
N ILE A 340 -2.63 13.10 -18.95
CA ILE A 340 -1.91 14.04 -19.83
C ILE A 340 -1.01 13.22 -20.76
N PRO A 341 -1.15 13.33 -22.11
CA PRO A 341 -0.29 12.62 -23.05
C PRO A 341 1.18 12.98 -22.82
N ALA A 342 2.06 11.97 -22.81
CA ALA A 342 3.50 12.13 -22.58
C ALA A 342 4.19 13.13 -23.57
N GLN A 343 3.57 13.41 -24.71
CA GLN A 343 4.06 14.38 -25.68
C GLN A 343 3.89 15.84 -25.24
N ALA A 344 3.01 16.14 -24.29
CA ALA A 344 2.80 17.51 -23.78
C ALA A 344 3.81 17.91 -22.68
N ALA A 345 4.49 16.96 -22.08
CA ALA A 345 5.43 17.20 -20.97
C ALA A 345 6.78 17.83 -21.43
N ASN A 346 7.10 17.79 -22.73
CA ASN A 346 8.37 18.30 -23.28
C ASN A 346 8.24 19.66 -23.99
N GLN A 347 7.06 20.31 -23.93
CA GLN A 347 6.92 21.66 -24.46
C GLN A 347 7.23 22.67 -23.36
N THR A 348 8.35 23.39 -23.52
CA THR A 348 8.67 24.64 -22.80
C THR A 348 7.45 25.55 -22.84
N PRO A 349 7.07 26.24 -21.74
CA PRO A 349 5.92 27.14 -21.76
C PRO A 349 6.22 28.31 -22.68
N GLN A 350 5.70 28.27 -23.90
CA GLN A 350 5.52 29.47 -24.70
C GLN A 350 4.51 30.35 -23.97
N GLN A 351 4.89 31.61 -23.85
CA GLN A 351 4.15 32.70 -23.21
C GLN A 351 2.65 32.61 -23.47
N ALA A 352 1.89 32.70 -22.39
CA ALA A 352 0.43 32.78 -22.43
C ALA A 352 0.00 33.93 -23.31
N ALA A 353 -0.53 33.60 -24.49
CA ALA A 353 -1.33 34.55 -25.28
C ALA A 353 -2.62 34.81 -24.49
N THR A 354 -2.85 36.06 -24.20
CA THR A 354 -4.07 36.61 -23.62
C THR A 354 -5.28 36.16 -24.43
N PHE A 355 -6.07 35.24 -23.88
CA PHE A 355 -7.35 34.87 -24.45
C PHE A 355 -8.37 35.96 -24.14
N VAL A 356 -8.77 36.68 -25.19
CA VAL A 356 -9.99 37.50 -25.22
C VAL A 356 -11.17 36.52 -25.32
N PRO A 357 -12.17 36.56 -24.44
CA PRO A 357 -13.33 35.68 -24.54
C PRO A 357 -14.20 36.10 -25.74
N MET A 358 -14.13 35.32 -26.81
CA MET A 358 -15.03 35.43 -27.93
C MET A 358 -16.25 34.53 -27.65
N GLN A 359 -17.38 35.15 -27.32
CA GLN A 359 -18.67 34.47 -27.22
C GLN A 359 -19.04 33.91 -28.60
N GLN A 360 -18.94 32.60 -28.75
CA GLN A 360 -19.55 31.88 -29.86
C GLN A 360 -20.89 31.31 -29.41
N ASN A 361 -21.94 31.77 -30.05
CA ASN A 361 -23.27 31.18 -29.99
C ASN A 361 -23.21 29.73 -30.50
N MET A 362 -23.37 28.76 -29.60
CA MET A 362 -23.53 27.35 -29.98
C MET A 362 -24.95 27.15 -30.56
N SER A 363 -25.04 26.95 -31.85
CA SER A 363 -26.21 26.34 -32.48
C SER A 363 -26.14 24.84 -32.25
N LEU A 364 -27.13 24.28 -31.56
CA LEU A 364 -27.34 22.84 -31.41
C LEU A 364 -27.76 22.23 -32.75
N GLY A 365 -26.79 21.85 -33.56
CA GLY A 365 -27.00 20.99 -34.72
C GLY A 365 -26.86 19.51 -34.29
N ILE A 366 -27.96 18.79 -34.19
CA ILE A 366 -27.98 17.33 -34.05
C ILE A 366 -27.51 16.74 -35.37
N ALA A 367 -26.22 16.45 -35.49
CA ALA A 367 -25.70 15.63 -36.58
C ALA A 367 -25.78 14.15 -36.13
N GLN A 368 -26.84 13.48 -36.54
CA GLN A 368 -26.87 12.01 -36.51
C GLN A 368 -25.81 11.52 -37.49
N SER A 369 -24.79 10.81 -36.96
CA SER A 369 -23.78 10.19 -37.81
C SER A 369 -24.37 8.94 -38.47
N ASN A 370 -24.60 9.00 -39.78
CA ASN A 370 -25.03 7.88 -40.63
C ASN A 370 -24.02 6.73 -40.72
N ALA A 371 -22.83 6.85 -40.10
CA ALA A 371 -21.78 5.83 -40.15
C ALA A 371 -22.12 4.55 -39.37
N ALA A 372 -22.91 4.66 -38.30
CA ALA A 372 -23.30 3.49 -37.51
C ALA A 372 -24.37 2.64 -38.21
N TYR A 373 -25.21 3.25 -39.04
CA TYR A 373 -26.25 2.54 -39.80
C TYR A 373 -25.68 1.79 -41.02
N GLN A 374 -24.68 2.33 -41.68
CA GLN A 374 -24.01 1.66 -42.81
C GLN A 374 -23.16 0.48 -42.37
N LEU A 375 -22.60 0.49 -41.16
CA LEU A 375 -21.88 -0.69 -40.60
C LEU A 375 -22.86 -1.82 -40.23
N TRP A 376 -24.08 -1.53 -39.81
CA TRP A 376 -25.09 -2.53 -39.50
C TRP A 376 -25.60 -3.22 -40.74
N GLU A 377 -25.85 -2.49 -41.85
CA GLU A 377 -26.28 -3.06 -43.12
C GLU A 377 -25.23 -3.95 -43.80
N ALA A 378 -23.94 -3.61 -43.68
CA ALA A 378 -22.84 -4.41 -44.23
C ALA A 378 -22.62 -5.75 -43.49
N PHE A 379 -23.06 -5.86 -42.23
CA PHE A 379 -22.99 -7.12 -41.46
C PHE A 379 -24.23 -8.01 -41.60
N SER A 380 -25.36 -7.47 -42.10
CA SER A 380 -26.61 -8.22 -42.22
C SER A 380 -26.76 -9.03 -43.53
N GLU A 381 -25.87 -8.85 -44.52
CA GLU A 381 -26.02 -9.48 -45.85
C GLU A 381 -25.23 -10.77 -46.08
N LYS A 382 -24.60 -11.38 -45.09
CA LYS A 382 -23.89 -12.66 -45.28
C LYS A 382 -24.05 -13.62 -44.11
N THR A 383 -25.21 -14.26 -44.01
CA THR A 383 -25.31 -15.64 -43.50
C THR A 383 -26.67 -16.23 -43.87
N ASN A 384 -26.76 -16.84 -45.06
CA ASN A 384 -27.78 -17.84 -45.29
C ASN A 384 -27.36 -19.15 -44.61
N PRO A 385 -28.25 -19.80 -43.81
CA PRO A 385 -27.96 -21.12 -43.28
C PRO A 385 -28.04 -22.18 -44.36
N PRO A 386 -27.22 -23.25 -44.31
CA PRO A 386 -27.25 -24.34 -45.30
C PRO A 386 -28.55 -25.12 -45.20
N GLN A 387 -29.22 -25.33 -46.35
CA GLN A 387 -30.36 -26.20 -46.52
C GLN A 387 -29.92 -27.64 -46.36
N SER A 388 -30.57 -28.38 -45.46
CA SER A 388 -30.49 -29.85 -45.41
C SER A 388 -31.30 -30.49 -46.54
N PRO A 389 -30.85 -31.57 -47.12
CA PRO A 389 -31.54 -32.20 -48.26
C PRO A 389 -32.80 -32.94 -47.80
N LEU A 390 -33.90 -32.65 -48.51
CA LEU A 390 -35.16 -33.40 -48.48
C LEU A 390 -34.96 -34.80 -49.06
N VAL A 391 -35.22 -35.82 -48.25
CA VAL A 391 -35.46 -37.18 -48.75
C VAL A 391 -36.94 -37.31 -49.03
N MET A 392 -37.28 -37.58 -50.33
CA MET A 392 -38.63 -37.97 -50.76
C MET A 392 -38.94 -39.35 -50.26
N GLY A 393 -40.11 -39.55 -49.73
CA GLY A 393 -40.75 -40.83 -49.47
C GLY A 393 -42.25 -40.72 -49.67
N GLU A 394 -42.74 -41.48 -50.59
CA GLU A 394 -44.05 -41.48 -51.25
C GLU A 394 -45.25 -41.79 -50.31
N GLY A 395 -46.35 -41.08 -50.56
CA GLY A 395 -47.70 -41.52 -50.80
C GLY A 395 -48.55 -42.11 -49.66
N TYR A 396 -49.68 -41.50 -49.35
CA TYR A 396 -51.05 -42.05 -49.59
C TYR A 396 -52.12 -41.05 -49.04
N SER A 397 -53.00 -40.72 -49.92
CA SER A 397 -54.40 -40.26 -49.91
C SER A 397 -55.06 -39.84 -48.58
N SER A 398 -55.70 -38.64 -48.61
CA SER A 398 -56.88 -38.26 -47.85
C SER A 398 -58.10 -39.13 -48.19
N PRO A 399 -59.19 -39.23 -47.40
CA PRO A 399 -59.95 -38.07 -46.96
C PRO A 399 -60.61 -38.26 -45.53
N ASP A 400 -61.01 -37.33 -44.82
CA ASP A 400 -62.38 -36.85 -44.66
C ASP A 400 -62.55 -35.94 -43.40
N LYS A 401 -63.57 -35.14 -43.50
CA LYS A 401 -64.01 -34.13 -42.56
C LYS A 401 -64.39 -34.65 -41.19
N GLY A 402 -64.08 -33.88 -40.16
CA GLY A 402 -65.01 -33.79 -39.07
C GLY A 402 -64.46 -33.65 -37.67
N ARG A 403 -64.78 -32.54 -37.08
CA ARG A 403 -65.00 -32.28 -35.66
C ARG A 403 -63.92 -31.64 -34.79
N LEU A 404 -64.25 -30.44 -34.41
CA LEU A 404 -63.78 -29.72 -33.23
C LEU A 404 -63.67 -30.63 -31.99
N GLY A 405 -62.57 -30.48 -31.30
CA GLY A 405 -62.49 -30.96 -29.91
C GLY A 405 -61.08 -31.16 -29.42
N GLY A 406 -60.67 -30.34 -28.47
CA GLY A 406 -59.66 -30.70 -27.51
C GLY A 406 -58.20 -30.41 -27.90
N VAL A 407 -57.71 -29.30 -27.48
CA VAL A 407 -56.28 -29.11 -27.24
C VAL A 407 -55.88 -30.15 -26.18
N GLU A 408 -55.18 -31.20 -26.63
CA GLU A 408 -54.46 -32.06 -25.69
C GLU A 408 -53.30 -31.21 -25.13
N VAL A 409 -53.43 -30.83 -23.85
CA VAL A 409 -52.33 -30.37 -23.04
C VAL A 409 -51.38 -31.56 -22.95
N PHE A 410 -50.20 -31.43 -23.54
CA PHE A 410 -49.10 -32.30 -23.21
C PHE A 410 -48.84 -32.19 -21.73
N ASP A 411 -49.33 -33.12 -20.94
CA ASP A 411 -48.90 -33.39 -19.60
C ASP A 411 -47.40 -33.68 -19.63
N SER A 412 -46.61 -32.68 -19.31
CA SER A 412 -45.23 -32.89 -18.93
C SER A 412 -45.21 -33.84 -17.73
N PRO A 413 -44.37 -34.87 -17.76
CA PRO A 413 -44.19 -35.78 -16.65
C PRO A 413 -43.33 -35.12 -15.55
N PHE A 414 -43.75 -34.00 -15.04
CA PHE A 414 -43.27 -33.44 -13.78
C PHE A 414 -44.37 -33.58 -12.75
N SER A 415 -44.58 -34.81 -12.28
CA SER A 415 -45.35 -35.07 -11.08
C SER A 415 -44.64 -34.48 -9.88
N ASN A 416 -45.33 -33.64 -9.17
CA ASN A 416 -45.22 -33.13 -7.81
C ASN A 416 -44.26 -33.89 -6.87
N SER A 417 -42.96 -33.69 -7.03
CA SER A 417 -42.00 -33.60 -5.97
C SER A 417 -41.19 -32.36 -6.33
N HIS A 418 -41.48 -31.21 -5.72
CA HIS A 418 -40.63 -30.03 -5.83
C HIS A 418 -39.25 -30.43 -5.31
N PRO A 419 -38.21 -30.59 -6.16
CA PRO A 419 -36.88 -30.57 -5.62
C PRO A 419 -36.74 -29.21 -4.94
N ASP A 420 -36.30 -29.18 -3.68
CA ASP A 420 -36.00 -27.93 -2.98
C ASP A 420 -35.10 -27.08 -3.86
N ILE A 421 -35.68 -26.08 -4.52
CA ILE A 421 -34.88 -25.13 -5.36
C ILE A 421 -34.02 -24.36 -4.40
N PRO A 422 -32.68 -24.43 -4.58
CA PRO A 422 -31.76 -23.74 -3.68
C PRO A 422 -32.02 -22.24 -3.64
N PRO A 423 -31.63 -21.53 -2.58
CA PRO A 423 -31.86 -20.08 -2.43
C PRO A 423 -31.36 -19.23 -3.60
N LEU A 424 -30.16 -19.52 -4.14
CA LEU A 424 -29.59 -18.86 -5.33
C LEU A 424 -30.02 -19.51 -6.66
N GLY A 425 -30.85 -20.56 -6.61
CA GLY A 425 -31.40 -21.22 -7.78
C GLY A 425 -30.38 -22.00 -8.60
N PHE A 426 -30.66 -22.17 -9.89
CA PHE A 426 -29.81 -22.85 -10.85
C PHE A 426 -29.31 -21.88 -11.92
N ALA A 427 -28.05 -22.02 -12.29
CA ALA A 427 -27.40 -21.19 -13.30
C ALA A 427 -28.03 -21.42 -14.69
N LEU A 428 -28.37 -20.34 -15.36
CA LEU A 428 -28.91 -20.30 -16.71
C LEU A 428 -27.83 -20.01 -17.75
N ALA A 429 -27.01 -18.97 -17.48
CA ALA A 429 -26.01 -18.46 -18.40
C ALA A 429 -24.96 -17.63 -17.67
N GLN A 430 -23.87 -17.35 -18.38
CA GLN A 430 -22.85 -16.38 -17.96
C GLN A 430 -22.92 -15.17 -18.90
N LEU A 431 -22.91 -13.97 -18.32
CA LEU A 431 -22.92 -12.72 -19.06
C LEU A 431 -21.52 -12.09 -19.05
N SER A 432 -20.94 -11.86 -20.23
CA SER A 432 -19.64 -11.19 -20.44
C SER A 432 -18.45 -11.78 -19.66
N GLY A 433 -18.53 -13.06 -19.26
CA GLY A 433 -17.48 -13.68 -18.45
C GLY A 433 -17.36 -13.10 -17.03
N ILE A 434 -18.32 -12.30 -16.58
CA ILE A 434 -18.30 -11.56 -15.31
C ILE A 434 -19.45 -11.99 -14.39
N TYR A 435 -20.68 -12.05 -14.92
CA TYR A 435 -21.87 -12.30 -14.13
C TYR A 435 -22.45 -13.69 -14.44
N ILE A 436 -22.88 -14.38 -13.38
CA ILE A 436 -23.71 -15.59 -13.50
C ILE A 436 -25.17 -15.14 -13.39
N LEU A 437 -25.99 -15.56 -14.36
CA LEU A 437 -27.43 -15.43 -14.32
C LEU A 437 -28.01 -16.78 -13.85
N ALA A 438 -28.80 -16.74 -12.79
CA ALA A 438 -29.44 -17.93 -12.23
C ALA A 438 -30.92 -17.65 -11.98
N GLN A 439 -31.73 -18.69 -11.89
CA GLN A 439 -33.16 -18.59 -11.61
C GLN A 439 -33.52 -19.38 -10.35
N ASN A 440 -34.24 -18.74 -9.45
CA ASN A 440 -34.89 -19.39 -8.29
C ASN A 440 -36.41 -19.25 -8.36
N GLN A 441 -37.10 -19.64 -7.30
CA GLN A 441 -38.58 -19.55 -7.20
C GLN A 441 -39.14 -18.13 -7.29
N HIS A 442 -38.31 -17.11 -6.99
CA HIS A 442 -38.75 -15.73 -6.88
C HIS A 442 -38.40 -14.86 -8.07
N GLY A 443 -37.50 -15.32 -8.96
CA GLY A 443 -37.09 -14.58 -10.14
C GLY A 443 -35.66 -14.82 -10.60
N LEU A 444 -35.04 -13.78 -11.17
CA LEU A 444 -33.69 -13.79 -11.69
C LEU A 444 -32.70 -13.39 -10.61
N ILE A 445 -31.66 -14.18 -10.45
CA ILE A 445 -30.48 -13.89 -9.62
C ILE A 445 -29.33 -13.50 -10.53
N VAL A 446 -28.64 -12.42 -10.21
CA VAL A 446 -27.43 -11.97 -10.89
C VAL A 446 -26.29 -11.98 -9.87
N VAL A 447 -25.24 -12.75 -10.13
CA VAL A 447 -24.09 -12.91 -9.24
C VAL A 447 -22.83 -12.39 -9.92
N ASP A 448 -22.08 -11.54 -9.24
CA ASP A 448 -20.69 -11.22 -9.62
C ASP A 448 -19.79 -12.40 -9.23
N MET A 449 -19.38 -13.21 -10.23
CA MET A 449 -18.64 -14.44 -9.97
C MET A 449 -17.27 -14.20 -9.36
N HIS A 450 -16.62 -13.06 -9.67
CA HIS A 450 -15.30 -12.72 -9.13
C HIS A 450 -15.42 -12.36 -7.67
N ALA A 451 -16.32 -11.43 -7.34
CA ALA A 451 -16.56 -10.98 -5.98
C ALA A 451 -17.06 -12.13 -5.07
N ALA A 452 -17.89 -13.00 -5.60
CA ALA A 452 -18.38 -14.18 -4.89
C ALA A 452 -17.27 -15.19 -4.58
N HIS A 453 -16.46 -15.52 -5.58
CA HIS A 453 -15.34 -16.47 -5.40
C HIS A 453 -14.25 -15.92 -4.49
N GLU A 454 -13.92 -14.64 -4.60
CA GLU A 454 -13.00 -13.95 -3.69
C GLU A 454 -13.46 -14.08 -2.23
N ARG A 455 -14.75 -13.84 -1.98
CA ARG A 455 -15.32 -13.97 -0.64
C ARG A 455 -15.26 -15.40 -0.10
N ILE A 456 -15.57 -16.38 -0.92
CA ILE A 456 -15.50 -17.80 -0.56
C ILE A 456 -14.07 -18.18 -0.14
N VAL A 457 -13.08 -17.80 -0.96
CA VAL A 457 -11.67 -18.09 -0.68
C VAL A 457 -11.21 -17.39 0.59
N TYR A 458 -11.62 -16.13 0.79
CA TYR A 458 -11.32 -15.39 2.00
C TYR A 458 -11.81 -16.11 3.27
N GLU A 459 -13.08 -16.54 3.30
CA GLU A 459 -13.64 -17.23 4.47
C GLU A 459 -12.96 -18.61 4.70
N LYS A 460 -12.59 -19.32 3.64
CA LYS A 460 -11.82 -20.57 3.74
C LYS A 460 -10.42 -20.35 4.32
N LEU A 461 -9.69 -19.34 3.82
CA LEU A 461 -8.37 -19.00 4.34
C LEU A 461 -8.46 -18.57 5.81
N LYS A 462 -9.46 -17.76 6.16
CA LYS A 462 -9.69 -17.31 7.52
C LYS A 462 -9.96 -18.47 8.47
N SER A 463 -10.88 -19.36 8.10
CA SER A 463 -11.21 -20.55 8.91
C SER A 463 -10.00 -21.48 9.06
N SER A 464 -9.20 -21.65 8.01
CA SER A 464 -7.98 -22.47 8.04
C SER A 464 -6.92 -21.87 8.95
N LEU A 465 -6.76 -20.56 8.94
CA LEU A 465 -5.81 -19.86 9.81
C LEU A 465 -6.26 -19.87 11.27
N ASP A 466 -7.57 -19.69 11.53
CA ASP A 466 -8.16 -19.80 12.88
C ASP A 466 -7.98 -21.21 13.48
N ALA A 467 -7.95 -22.24 12.63
CA ALA A 467 -7.69 -23.62 13.00
C ALA A 467 -6.19 -23.96 13.07
N GLU A 468 -5.29 -23.00 12.86
CA GLU A 468 -3.84 -23.16 12.75
C GLU A 468 -3.42 -24.26 11.73
N LYS A 469 -4.22 -24.45 10.66
CA LYS A 469 -4.07 -25.54 9.68
C LYS A 469 -4.29 -25.04 8.26
N ILE A 470 -3.52 -24.05 7.81
CA ILE A 470 -3.53 -23.72 6.39
C ILE A 470 -2.94 -24.89 5.62
N SER A 471 -3.77 -25.52 4.78
CA SER A 471 -3.32 -26.57 3.88
C SER A 471 -2.33 -26.00 2.88
N THR A 472 -1.13 -26.55 2.82
CA THR A 472 -0.07 -26.13 1.90
C THR A 472 0.11 -27.13 0.76
N GLN A 473 0.44 -26.64 -0.42
CA GLN A 473 0.89 -27.48 -1.52
C GLN A 473 2.37 -27.21 -1.80
N PRO A 474 3.23 -28.25 -1.74
CA PRO A 474 4.60 -28.13 -2.20
C PRO A 474 4.62 -27.99 -3.72
N LEU A 475 5.48 -27.09 -4.21
CA LEU A 475 5.64 -26.87 -5.63
C LEU A 475 6.68 -27.86 -6.18
N LEU A 476 6.31 -28.63 -7.18
CA LEU A 476 7.22 -29.60 -7.82
C LEU A 476 8.47 -28.91 -8.39
N ILE A 477 8.26 -27.72 -8.95
CA ILE A 477 9.33 -26.83 -9.39
C ILE A 477 9.16 -25.53 -8.58
N PRO A 478 10.12 -25.18 -7.68
CA PRO A 478 10.07 -23.94 -6.94
C PRO A 478 10.01 -22.73 -7.89
N VAL A 479 9.17 -21.76 -7.57
CA VAL A 479 9.08 -20.52 -8.31
C VAL A 479 10.12 -19.54 -7.78
N SER A 480 11.16 -19.28 -8.58
CA SER A 480 12.20 -18.31 -8.21
C SER A 480 11.91 -16.95 -8.83
N PHE A 481 12.19 -15.89 -8.05
CA PHE A 481 11.98 -14.52 -8.48
C PHE A 481 13.04 -13.58 -7.90
N TYR A 482 13.29 -12.48 -8.61
CA TYR A 482 14.18 -11.43 -8.13
C TYR A 482 13.54 -10.71 -6.95
N ALA A 483 14.29 -10.52 -5.86
CA ALA A 483 13.88 -9.82 -4.65
C ALA A 483 14.95 -8.81 -4.25
N ASP A 484 14.55 -7.71 -3.60
CA ASP A 484 15.52 -6.80 -3.03
C ASP A 484 16.12 -7.37 -1.73
N THR A 485 17.15 -6.73 -1.23
CA THR A 485 17.84 -7.17 0.00
C THR A 485 16.95 -7.13 1.23
N LEU A 486 15.94 -6.24 1.26
CA LEU A 486 14.98 -6.16 2.35
C LEU A 486 13.97 -7.30 2.30
N ASP A 487 13.50 -7.67 1.12
CA ASP A 487 12.59 -8.80 0.95
C ASP A 487 13.28 -10.13 1.30
N VAL A 488 14.55 -10.30 0.90
CA VAL A 488 15.36 -11.47 1.29
C VAL A 488 15.51 -11.53 2.79
N ALA A 489 15.85 -10.40 3.41
CA ALA A 489 15.98 -10.30 4.85
C ALA A 489 14.66 -10.56 5.60
N THR A 490 13.54 -10.08 5.05
CA THR A 490 12.21 -10.33 5.59
C THR A 490 11.86 -11.83 5.52
N ALA A 491 12.15 -12.49 4.39
CA ALA A 491 11.92 -13.92 4.23
C ALA A 491 12.71 -14.75 5.25
N GLU A 492 13.98 -14.39 5.50
CA GLU A 492 14.82 -15.04 6.51
C GLU A 492 14.31 -14.78 7.94
N SER A 493 13.92 -13.53 8.21
CA SER A 493 13.56 -13.11 9.56
C SER A 493 12.17 -13.56 9.99
N GLU A 494 11.24 -13.59 9.07
CA GLU A 494 9.82 -13.84 9.34
C GLU A 494 9.38 -15.24 8.85
N HIS A 495 10.35 -16.18 8.76
CA HIS A 495 10.11 -17.54 8.28
C HIS A 495 8.99 -18.26 9.05
N ALA A 496 8.90 -18.08 10.38
CA ALA A 496 7.84 -18.67 11.20
C ALA A 496 6.45 -18.12 10.82
N ALA A 497 6.33 -16.80 10.58
CA ALA A 497 5.10 -16.16 10.15
C ALA A 497 4.70 -16.59 8.73
N LEU A 498 5.67 -16.70 7.82
CA LEU A 498 5.45 -17.22 6.48
C LEU A 498 4.89 -18.64 6.52
N HIS A 499 5.45 -19.53 7.35
CA HIS A 499 4.92 -20.87 7.54
C HIS A 499 3.51 -20.91 8.12
N GLN A 500 3.18 -20.05 9.08
CA GLN A 500 1.81 -19.92 9.59
C GLN A 500 0.82 -19.47 8.51
N LEU A 501 1.28 -18.65 7.58
CA LEU A 501 0.50 -18.19 6.42
C LEU A 501 0.50 -19.22 5.27
N GLY A 502 1.15 -20.38 5.46
CA GLY A 502 1.19 -21.47 4.48
C GLY A 502 2.23 -21.29 3.38
N PHE A 503 3.22 -20.40 3.54
CA PHE A 503 4.30 -20.21 2.59
C PHE A 503 5.62 -20.80 3.10
N ASP A 504 6.33 -21.49 2.20
CA ASP A 504 7.76 -21.82 2.36
C ASP A 504 8.54 -21.01 1.31
N ILE A 505 9.15 -19.93 1.78
CA ILE A 505 9.96 -19.03 0.94
C ILE A 505 11.38 -19.04 1.47
N ALA A 506 12.34 -19.39 0.62
CA ALA A 506 13.74 -19.48 0.99
C ALA A 506 14.63 -18.66 0.05
N PRO A 507 15.72 -18.03 0.56
CA PRO A 507 16.70 -17.34 -0.25
C PRO A 507 17.52 -18.34 -1.07
N LEU A 508 17.70 -18.03 -2.36
CA LEU A 508 18.64 -18.72 -3.24
C LEU A 508 19.94 -17.92 -3.42
N SER A 509 19.84 -16.60 -3.36
CA SER A 509 20.96 -15.68 -3.45
C SER A 509 20.61 -14.37 -2.71
N PRO A 510 21.56 -13.43 -2.54
CA PRO A 510 21.27 -12.12 -1.93
C PRO A 510 20.17 -11.29 -2.63
N THR A 511 19.80 -11.67 -3.85
CA THR A 511 18.81 -10.95 -4.68
C THR A 511 17.77 -11.88 -5.29
N THR A 512 17.64 -13.11 -4.79
CA THR A 512 16.70 -14.09 -5.36
C THR A 512 16.05 -14.92 -4.26
N LEU A 513 14.72 -15.00 -4.27
CA LEU A 513 13.91 -15.87 -3.43
C LEU A 513 13.29 -16.99 -4.24
N ALA A 514 12.99 -18.11 -3.57
CA ALA A 514 12.23 -19.21 -4.14
C ALA A 514 11.05 -19.59 -3.25
N VAL A 515 9.86 -19.67 -3.84
CA VAL A 515 8.66 -20.26 -3.23
C VAL A 515 8.71 -21.76 -3.43
N ARG A 516 8.81 -22.54 -2.34
CA ARG A 516 8.83 -24.01 -2.31
C ARG A 516 7.46 -24.59 -2.03
N ALA A 517 6.68 -23.92 -1.18
CA ALA A 517 5.30 -24.29 -0.89
C ALA A 517 4.44 -23.04 -0.70
N MET A 518 3.15 -23.19 -0.95
CA MET A 518 2.17 -22.11 -0.85
C MET A 518 0.81 -22.65 -0.38
N PRO A 519 -0.13 -21.81 0.09
CA PRO A 519 -1.48 -22.25 0.40
C PRO A 519 -2.14 -22.98 -0.75
N ALA A 520 -2.74 -24.16 -0.49
CA ALA A 520 -3.32 -25.02 -1.53
C ALA A 520 -4.50 -24.37 -2.30
N LEU A 521 -5.11 -23.34 -1.75
CA LEU A 521 -6.18 -22.55 -2.38
C LEU A 521 -5.65 -21.60 -3.47
N LEU A 522 -4.36 -21.30 -3.50
CA LEU A 522 -3.74 -20.42 -4.47
C LEU A 522 -3.30 -21.22 -5.71
N LYS A 523 -3.30 -20.57 -6.86
CA LYS A 523 -2.80 -21.17 -8.10
C LYS A 523 -1.28 -21.01 -8.20
N GLN A 524 -0.58 -22.01 -8.73
CA GLN A 524 0.87 -21.94 -8.91
C GLN A 524 1.32 -20.73 -9.74
N SER A 525 0.52 -20.31 -10.73
CA SER A 525 0.79 -19.10 -11.54
C SER A 525 0.81 -17.80 -10.74
N GLU A 526 0.25 -17.78 -9.52
CA GLU A 526 0.19 -16.61 -8.65
C GLU A 526 1.20 -16.70 -7.49
N ALA A 527 2.05 -17.73 -7.46
CA ALA A 527 2.97 -17.98 -6.36
C ALA A 527 3.91 -16.79 -6.09
N GLU A 528 4.50 -16.22 -7.15
CA GLU A 528 5.38 -15.06 -7.05
C GLU A 528 4.64 -13.84 -6.49
N ASN A 529 3.47 -13.51 -7.04
CA ASN A 529 2.72 -12.32 -6.64
C ASN A 529 2.23 -12.42 -5.20
N ALA A 530 1.67 -13.56 -4.83
CA ALA A 530 1.22 -13.81 -3.46
C ALA A 530 2.40 -13.76 -2.46
N ALA A 531 3.55 -14.33 -2.81
CA ALA A 531 4.75 -14.26 -1.99
C ALA A 531 5.23 -12.82 -1.79
N ARG A 532 5.26 -12.01 -2.86
CA ARG A 532 5.65 -10.59 -2.78
C ARG A 532 4.71 -9.78 -1.90
N GLU A 533 3.40 -9.99 -2.01
CA GLU A 533 2.42 -9.28 -1.17
C GLU A 533 2.57 -9.63 0.31
N VAL A 534 2.76 -10.92 0.63
CA VAL A 534 3.00 -11.35 2.00
C VAL A 534 4.29 -10.77 2.56
N LEU A 535 5.38 -10.79 1.80
CA LEU A 535 6.66 -10.20 2.21
C LEU A 535 6.55 -8.69 2.43
N ASN A 536 5.83 -7.98 1.55
CA ASN A 536 5.57 -6.56 1.71
C ASN A 536 4.80 -6.25 3.00
N GLU A 537 3.74 -6.99 3.30
CA GLU A 537 2.97 -6.81 4.54
C GLU A 537 3.84 -7.12 5.79
N LEU A 538 4.61 -8.20 5.77
CA LEU A 538 5.51 -8.56 6.87
C LEU A 538 6.61 -7.53 7.06
N ARG A 539 7.21 -7.04 5.98
CA ARG A 539 8.23 -5.98 6.01
C ARG A 539 7.69 -4.68 6.58
N ASP A 540 6.47 -4.31 6.17
CA ASP A 540 5.88 -3.01 6.48
C ASP A 540 5.34 -2.94 7.91
N PHE A 541 4.82 -4.05 8.44
CA PHE A 541 4.09 -4.09 9.70
C PHE A 541 4.63 -5.08 10.73
N GLY A 542 5.52 -5.99 10.33
CA GLY A 542 6.05 -7.06 11.18
C GLY A 542 5.07 -8.21 11.42
N ALA A 543 5.60 -9.41 11.74
CA ALA A 543 4.81 -10.64 11.86
C ALA A 543 3.71 -10.57 12.91
N SER A 544 4.01 -10.08 14.10
CA SER A 544 3.01 -10.00 15.19
C SER A 544 1.79 -9.21 14.78
N ARG A 545 1.98 -8.09 14.11
CA ARG A 545 0.89 -7.20 13.70
C ARG A 545 0.14 -7.72 12.49
N VAL A 546 0.84 -8.32 11.52
CA VAL A 546 0.22 -8.95 10.35
C VAL A 546 -0.68 -10.12 10.76
N LEU A 547 -0.24 -10.95 11.70
CA LEU A 547 -1.01 -12.10 12.16
C LEU A 547 -2.18 -11.74 13.10
N THR A 548 -2.20 -10.55 13.69
CA THR A 548 -3.26 -10.10 14.60
C THR A 548 -4.15 -9.01 13.98
N GLU A 549 -3.63 -7.79 13.85
CA GLU A 549 -4.42 -6.61 13.46
C GLU A 549 -4.72 -6.56 11.96
N ARG A 550 -3.76 -6.97 11.11
CA ARG A 550 -3.86 -6.88 9.64
C ARG A 550 -4.20 -8.20 8.96
N ARG A 551 -4.45 -9.23 9.74
CA ARG A 551 -4.76 -10.57 9.23
C ARG A 551 -5.84 -10.57 8.16
N ASN A 552 -6.94 -9.90 8.41
CA ASN A 552 -8.08 -9.88 7.49
C ASN A 552 -7.74 -9.19 6.16
N GLU A 553 -6.86 -8.21 6.16
CA GLU A 553 -6.44 -7.50 4.94
C GLU A 553 -5.52 -8.36 4.09
N LEU A 554 -4.55 -9.00 4.74
CA LEU A 554 -3.67 -9.94 4.06
C LEU A 554 -4.46 -11.10 3.45
N LEU A 555 -5.42 -11.68 4.21
CA LEU A 555 -6.29 -12.74 3.69
C LEU A 555 -7.16 -12.25 2.53
N GLY A 556 -7.63 -11.01 2.55
CA GLY A 556 -8.34 -10.38 1.43
C GLY A 556 -7.47 -10.28 0.17
N THR A 557 -6.22 -9.87 0.32
CA THR A 557 -5.25 -9.81 -0.79
C THR A 557 -4.97 -11.20 -1.36
N LEU A 558 -4.73 -12.19 -0.52
CA LEU A 558 -4.51 -13.58 -0.94
C LEU A 558 -5.75 -14.18 -1.62
N ALA A 559 -6.95 -13.88 -1.13
CA ALA A 559 -8.20 -14.33 -1.74
C ALA A 559 -8.39 -13.73 -3.14
N CYS A 560 -8.01 -12.48 -3.35
CA CYS A 560 -8.02 -11.84 -4.67
C CYS A 560 -7.10 -12.56 -5.66
N HIS A 561 -5.89 -13.00 -5.25
CA HIS A 561 -4.99 -13.79 -6.09
C HIS A 561 -5.54 -15.18 -6.44
N ALA A 562 -6.29 -15.78 -5.54
CA ALA A 562 -6.90 -17.11 -5.75
C ALA A 562 -8.19 -17.06 -6.57
N ALA A 563 -8.86 -15.90 -6.62
CA ALA A 563 -10.16 -15.73 -7.25
C ALA A 563 -10.16 -16.09 -8.75
N VAL A 564 -11.31 -16.49 -9.25
CA VAL A 564 -11.52 -16.72 -10.69
C VAL A 564 -11.35 -15.38 -11.41
N ARG A 565 -10.45 -15.31 -12.38
CA ARG A 565 -10.24 -14.08 -13.17
C ARG A 565 -11.53 -13.73 -13.94
N ALA A 566 -11.83 -12.44 -14.00
CA ALA A 566 -12.84 -11.93 -14.92
C ALA A 566 -12.55 -12.41 -16.36
N ASN A 567 -13.61 -12.66 -17.14
CA ASN A 567 -13.57 -13.19 -18.51
C ASN A 567 -13.25 -14.71 -18.64
N ARG A 568 -13.19 -15.48 -17.54
CA ARG A 568 -13.19 -16.94 -17.65
C ARG A 568 -14.60 -17.42 -17.96
N ILE A 569 -14.74 -18.23 -19.02
CA ILE A 569 -16.00 -18.90 -19.33
C ILE A 569 -16.13 -20.12 -18.42
N LEU A 570 -17.18 -20.16 -17.60
CA LEU A 570 -17.53 -21.26 -16.72
C LEU A 570 -18.56 -22.17 -17.40
N SER A 571 -18.44 -23.46 -17.20
CA SER A 571 -19.52 -24.40 -17.53
C SER A 571 -20.71 -24.22 -16.56
N VAL A 572 -21.91 -24.68 -16.96
CA VAL A 572 -23.09 -24.64 -16.11
C VAL A 572 -22.86 -25.40 -14.79
N THR A 573 -22.09 -26.49 -14.83
CA THR A 573 -21.72 -27.25 -13.63
C THR A 573 -20.84 -26.44 -12.68
N GLU A 574 -19.82 -25.73 -13.21
CA GLU A 574 -18.95 -24.85 -12.40
C GLU A 574 -19.73 -23.68 -11.83
N MET A 575 -20.63 -23.06 -12.60
CA MET A 575 -21.50 -21.99 -12.11
C MET A 575 -22.40 -22.46 -10.96
N ASN A 576 -23.03 -23.63 -11.11
CA ASN A 576 -23.87 -24.21 -10.04
C ASN A 576 -23.04 -24.57 -8.80
N ALA A 577 -21.82 -25.09 -8.98
CA ALA A 577 -20.91 -25.37 -7.87
C ALA A 577 -20.58 -24.09 -7.09
N LEU A 578 -20.31 -22.99 -7.79
CA LEU A 578 -20.06 -21.68 -7.14
C LEU A 578 -21.29 -21.19 -6.38
N LEU A 579 -22.49 -21.30 -6.94
CA LEU A 579 -23.74 -20.92 -6.25
C LEU A 579 -23.96 -21.73 -4.97
N ARG A 580 -23.75 -23.05 -5.01
CA ARG A 580 -23.83 -23.92 -3.79
C ARG A 580 -22.79 -23.56 -2.76
N GLU A 581 -21.58 -23.22 -3.21
CA GLU A 581 -20.52 -22.81 -2.31
C GLU A 581 -20.82 -21.46 -1.65
N MET A 582 -21.41 -20.50 -2.37
CA MET A 582 -21.91 -19.23 -1.80
C MET A 582 -22.94 -19.47 -0.70
N GLU A 583 -23.89 -20.38 -0.91
CA GLU A 583 -24.95 -20.68 0.07
C GLU A 583 -24.40 -21.28 1.36
N ASN A 584 -23.27 -21.99 1.28
CA ASN A 584 -22.59 -22.60 2.43
C ASN A 584 -21.54 -21.67 3.08
N THR A 585 -21.26 -20.50 2.48
CA THR A 585 -20.22 -19.60 2.96
C THR A 585 -20.85 -18.44 3.75
N GLU A 586 -20.36 -18.21 4.96
CA GLU A 586 -20.77 -17.05 5.76
C GLU A 586 -20.53 -15.74 5.00
N ARG A 587 -21.48 -14.81 5.10
CA ARG A 587 -21.38 -13.47 4.52
C ARG A 587 -21.10 -13.44 3.01
N SER A 588 -21.38 -14.51 2.28
CA SER A 588 -21.20 -14.58 0.83
C SER A 588 -22.01 -13.54 0.05
N GLY A 589 -23.02 -12.93 0.67
CA GLY A 589 -23.80 -11.84 0.07
C GLY A 589 -23.06 -10.50 -0.05
N GLN A 590 -21.85 -10.38 0.52
CA GLN A 590 -21.00 -9.18 0.45
C GLN A 590 -19.56 -9.55 0.14
N CYS A 591 -18.90 -8.80 -0.76
CA CYS A 591 -17.47 -8.97 -1.02
C CYS A 591 -16.63 -8.42 0.15
N ASN A 592 -15.30 -8.62 0.10
CA ASN A 592 -14.37 -8.14 1.13
C ASN A 592 -14.38 -6.60 1.31
N HIS A 593 -14.92 -5.86 0.33
CA HIS A 593 -15.05 -4.41 0.32
C HIS A 593 -16.45 -3.91 0.70
N GLY A 594 -17.36 -4.83 1.13
CA GLY A 594 -18.73 -4.51 1.55
C GLY A 594 -19.74 -4.29 0.42
N ARG A 595 -19.37 -4.54 -0.85
CA ARG A 595 -20.31 -4.47 -1.98
C ARG A 595 -21.12 -5.78 -2.07
N PRO A 596 -22.40 -5.73 -2.49
CA PRO A 596 -23.17 -6.94 -2.71
C PRO A 596 -22.52 -7.81 -3.79
N THR A 597 -22.44 -9.12 -3.55
CA THR A 597 -21.92 -10.11 -4.51
C THR A 597 -23.02 -10.62 -5.43
N TRP A 598 -24.26 -10.45 -5.08
CA TRP A 598 -25.42 -10.82 -5.88
C TRP A 598 -26.62 -9.92 -5.57
N PHE A 599 -27.58 -9.89 -6.49
CA PHE A 599 -28.89 -9.29 -6.29
C PHE A 599 -29.95 -10.10 -7.03
N GLN A 600 -31.21 -9.91 -6.61
CA GLN A 600 -32.37 -10.59 -7.19
C GLN A 600 -33.29 -9.57 -7.86
N VAL A 601 -33.79 -9.92 -9.05
CA VAL A 601 -34.89 -9.24 -9.72
C VAL A 601 -36.10 -10.16 -9.67
N THR A 602 -37.13 -9.76 -8.96
CA THR A 602 -38.34 -10.57 -8.81
C THR A 602 -39.16 -10.59 -10.11
N LEU A 603 -39.96 -11.64 -10.30
CA LEU A 603 -40.89 -11.71 -11.43
C LEU A 603 -41.84 -10.51 -11.50
N LYS A 604 -42.30 -10.00 -10.35
CA LYS A 604 -43.13 -8.78 -10.28
C LYS A 604 -42.40 -7.55 -10.78
N GLU A 605 -41.10 -7.40 -10.49
CA GLU A 605 -40.30 -6.30 -10.98
C GLU A 605 -40.05 -6.42 -12.48
N LEU A 606 -39.81 -7.64 -12.98
CA LEU A 606 -39.72 -7.91 -14.41
C LEU A 606 -41.03 -7.59 -15.13
N ASP A 607 -42.19 -8.06 -14.62
CA ASP A 607 -43.51 -7.75 -15.19
C ASP A 607 -43.75 -6.24 -15.22
N LYS A 608 -43.37 -5.51 -14.16
CA LYS A 608 -43.49 -4.06 -14.10
C LYS A 608 -42.61 -3.35 -15.15
N MET A 609 -41.40 -3.86 -15.41
CA MET A 609 -40.53 -3.32 -16.47
C MET A 609 -41.15 -3.48 -17.87
N PHE A 610 -41.92 -4.54 -18.09
CA PHE A 610 -42.62 -4.79 -19.34
C PHE A 610 -44.06 -4.29 -19.34
N MET A 611 -44.49 -3.50 -18.32
CA MET A 611 -45.84 -2.98 -18.17
C MET A 611 -46.91 -4.09 -18.20
N ARG A 612 -46.58 -5.31 -17.75
CA ARG A 612 -47.53 -6.42 -17.60
C ARG A 612 -48.21 -6.30 -16.24
N GLY A 613 -49.53 -6.33 -16.24
CA GLY A 613 -50.32 -6.28 -14.99
C GLY A 613 -50.84 -4.89 -14.59
N GLN A 614 -50.92 -3.93 -15.54
CA GLN A 614 -51.73 -2.70 -15.40
C GLN A 614 -53.13 -2.95 -15.94
#